data_59ff208804c9dd78647ae909967e0c88
#
_entry.id   59ff208804c9dd78647ae909967e0c88
#
_cell.length_a   1.000
_cell.length_b   1.000
_cell.length_c   1.000
_cell.angle_alpha   90.00
_cell.angle_beta   90.00
_cell.angle_gamma   90.00
#
_symmetry.space_group_name_H-M   'P 1'
#
loop_
_entity.id
_entity.type
_entity.pdbx_description
1 polymer ?
#
loop_
_entity_poly.entity_id
_entity_poly.type
_entity_poly.pdbx_seq_one_letter_code
_entity_poly.pdbx_strand_id
1 'polypeptide(L)'
;VRNSHILSDHIHEVVGSGKSIWISQRDGRTKDGDDKTDQGLVKMLTMGGAGSPADALTGLNIVPFAVSYEYESCDSLKARELYIKRRGTYEKVPGEDLRSIVTGVKQPKGAIHIQICPPLRPDEIEGLAAGESGNDMIRGVASLIDRRIYAAYRLFPTNYMAYDMRSGVNAYEGEQYGPQQREEFVAYLKGRVAGLDGDADELFDIMVDIYANPVKNKLSLG
;
A
#
# COMPACT_ATOMS: atom_id res chain seq x y z
N VAL A 1 -4.64 -23.29 -0.35
CA VAL A 1 -3.90 -23.89 0.78
C VAL A 1 -2.62 -24.55 0.29
N ARG A 2 -2.64 -25.58 -0.62
CA ARG A 2 -1.42 -26.30 -1.07
C ARG A 2 -0.36 -25.37 -1.69
N ASN A 3 -0.78 -24.45 -2.56
CA ASN A 3 0.16 -23.50 -3.19
C ASN A 3 0.74 -22.50 -2.19
N SER A 4 -0.01 -22.14 -1.15
CA SER A 4 0.47 -21.25 -0.09
C SER A 4 1.58 -21.91 0.75
N HIS A 5 1.47 -23.20 1.07
CA HIS A 5 2.54 -23.95 1.75
C HIS A 5 3.80 -24.00 0.90
N ILE A 6 3.68 -24.38 -0.39
CA ILE A 6 4.84 -24.47 -1.30
C ILE A 6 5.57 -23.13 -1.39
N LEU A 7 4.81 -22.02 -1.51
CA LEU A 7 5.39 -20.69 -1.58
C LEU A 7 6.06 -20.31 -0.25
N SER A 8 5.42 -20.61 0.88
CA SER A 8 5.98 -20.31 2.20
C SER A 8 7.28 -21.09 2.42
N ASP A 9 7.30 -22.39 2.14
CA ASP A 9 8.51 -23.22 2.27
C ASP A 9 9.66 -22.69 1.41
N HIS A 10 9.36 -22.30 0.16
CA HIS A 10 10.36 -21.71 -0.73
C HIS A 10 10.91 -20.36 -0.20
N ILE A 11 10.05 -19.51 0.37
CA ILE A 11 10.48 -18.25 0.99
C ILE A 11 11.44 -18.52 2.15
N HIS A 12 11.09 -19.45 3.04
CA HIS A 12 11.94 -19.83 4.17
C HIS A 12 13.29 -20.44 3.74
N GLU A 13 13.28 -21.30 2.72
CA GLU A 13 14.50 -21.88 2.15
C GLU A 13 15.43 -20.80 1.58
N VAL A 14 14.89 -19.87 0.79
CA VAL A 14 15.67 -18.80 0.15
C VAL A 14 16.24 -17.85 1.21
N VAL A 15 15.43 -17.42 2.17
CA VAL A 15 15.90 -16.56 3.27
C VAL A 15 16.92 -17.28 4.14
N GLY A 16 16.68 -18.54 4.48
CA GLY A 16 17.62 -19.38 5.23
C GLY A 16 18.96 -19.61 4.52
N SER A 17 18.99 -19.50 3.18
CA SER A 17 20.23 -19.53 2.39
C SER A 17 20.99 -18.19 2.36
N GLY A 18 20.53 -17.18 3.12
CA GLY A 18 21.16 -15.85 3.19
C GLY A 18 20.77 -14.91 2.05
N LYS A 19 19.71 -15.21 1.29
CA LYS A 19 19.21 -14.36 0.21
C LYS A 19 17.97 -13.60 0.69
N SER A 20 17.68 -12.46 0.03
CA SER A 20 16.49 -11.67 0.30
C SER A 20 15.39 -11.95 -0.71
N ILE A 21 14.14 -11.89 -0.26
CA ILE A 21 12.96 -11.95 -1.11
C ILE A 21 12.18 -10.65 -0.95
N TRP A 22 11.74 -10.09 -2.06
CA TRP A 22 10.79 -8.99 -2.10
C TRP A 22 9.38 -9.54 -2.33
N ILE A 23 8.43 -9.16 -1.45
CA ILE A 23 7.04 -9.58 -1.57
C ILE A 23 6.10 -8.37 -1.35
N SER A 24 5.03 -8.30 -2.12
CA SER A 24 3.97 -7.32 -1.88
C SER A 24 3.20 -7.66 -0.61
N GLN A 25 2.90 -6.65 0.22
CA GLN A 25 2.19 -6.82 1.49
C GLN A 25 0.71 -7.18 1.34
N ARG A 26 0.17 -7.14 0.12
CA ARG A 26 -1.21 -7.49 -0.23
C ARG A 26 -1.27 -8.05 -1.66
N ASP A 27 -2.46 -8.51 -2.07
CA ASP A 27 -2.67 -9.00 -3.44
C ASP A 27 -2.42 -7.88 -4.47
N GLY A 28 -1.25 -7.94 -5.06
CA GLY A 28 -0.75 -6.94 -6.00
C GLY A 28 -0.30 -5.63 -5.34
N ARG A 29 -0.17 -4.58 -6.18
CA ARG A 29 0.20 -3.24 -5.72
C ARG A 29 -1.01 -2.54 -5.13
N THR A 30 -0.78 -1.66 -4.14
CA THR A 30 -1.81 -0.78 -3.59
C THR A 30 -2.49 0.01 -4.69
N LYS A 31 -3.83 -0.09 -4.75
CA LYS A 31 -4.63 0.57 -5.78
C LYS A 31 -5.29 1.85 -5.27
N ASP A 32 -5.66 1.85 -4.01
CA ASP A 32 -6.46 2.86 -3.34
C ASP A 32 -5.65 3.82 -2.45
N GLY A 33 -4.33 3.66 -2.38
CA GLY A 33 -3.46 4.42 -1.47
C GLY A 33 -3.59 4.00 0.00
N ASP A 34 -4.40 2.97 0.31
CA ASP A 34 -4.53 2.41 1.66
C ASP A 34 -3.64 1.16 1.78
N ASP A 35 -2.43 1.36 2.29
CA ASP A 35 -1.38 0.34 2.36
C ASP A 35 -1.57 -0.65 3.53
N LYS A 36 -2.73 -1.27 3.62
CA LYS A 36 -3.00 -2.31 4.62
C LYS A 36 -2.40 -3.64 4.23
N THR A 37 -1.71 -4.25 5.19
CA THR A 37 -1.14 -5.59 5.04
C THR A 37 -2.24 -6.66 5.05
N ASP A 38 -2.21 -7.56 4.07
CA ASP A 38 -3.12 -8.69 4.00
C ASP A 38 -2.76 -9.72 5.07
N GLN A 39 -3.71 -10.00 5.96
CA GLN A 39 -3.55 -11.03 7.00
C GLN A 39 -3.36 -12.42 6.41
N GLY A 40 -3.92 -12.70 5.22
CA GLY A 40 -3.71 -13.95 4.48
C GLY A 40 -2.25 -14.12 4.06
N LEU A 41 -1.57 -13.03 3.69
CA LEU A 41 -0.14 -13.05 3.43
C LEU A 41 0.66 -13.39 4.70
N VAL A 42 0.41 -12.70 5.81
CA VAL A 42 1.09 -12.99 7.09
C VAL A 42 0.86 -14.43 7.51
N LYS A 43 -0.40 -14.91 7.40
CA LYS A 43 -0.74 -16.32 7.66
C LYS A 43 0.01 -17.27 6.75
N MET A 44 0.12 -16.96 5.47
CA MET A 44 0.90 -17.78 4.53
C MET A 44 2.36 -17.87 4.96
N LEU A 45 2.98 -16.78 5.41
CA LEU A 45 4.36 -16.76 5.88
C LEU A 45 4.59 -17.63 7.14
N THR A 46 3.56 -17.90 7.93
CA THR A 46 3.66 -18.84 9.09
C THR A 46 3.53 -20.31 8.72
N MET A 47 3.22 -20.66 7.46
CA MET A 47 2.97 -22.05 7.06
C MET A 47 4.25 -22.85 6.80
N GLY A 48 5.36 -22.17 6.50
CA GLY A 48 6.68 -22.75 6.30
C GLY A 48 7.61 -22.47 7.48
N GLY A 49 8.84 -22.97 7.39
CA GLY A 49 9.83 -22.83 8.45
C GLY A 49 9.68 -23.86 9.57
N ALA A 50 10.54 -23.77 10.56
CA ALA A 50 10.58 -24.67 11.71
C ALA A 50 10.02 -23.96 12.95
N GLY A 51 9.42 -24.73 13.88
CA GLY A 51 8.96 -24.24 15.16
C GLY A 51 7.51 -23.74 15.15
N SER A 52 7.23 -22.79 16.03
CA SER A 52 5.92 -22.14 16.11
C SER A 52 5.69 -21.14 14.97
N PRO A 53 4.45 -20.68 14.74
CA PRO A 53 4.18 -19.59 13.80
C PRO A 53 4.96 -18.30 14.10
N ALA A 54 5.27 -18.03 15.36
CA ALA A 54 6.11 -16.88 15.75
C ALA A 54 7.58 -17.10 15.35
N ASP A 55 8.11 -18.31 15.57
CA ASP A 55 9.47 -18.68 15.14
C ASP A 55 9.63 -18.57 13.62
N ALA A 56 8.62 -19.03 12.86
CA ALA A 56 8.58 -18.90 11.41
C ALA A 56 8.70 -17.42 10.98
N LEU A 57 7.89 -16.51 11.53
CA LEU A 57 7.94 -15.08 11.19
C LEU A 57 9.27 -14.43 11.62
N THR A 58 9.77 -14.78 12.80
CA THR A 58 11.05 -14.28 13.33
C THR A 58 12.21 -14.68 12.43
N GLY A 59 12.22 -15.94 11.96
CA GLY A 59 13.26 -16.46 11.06
C GLY A 59 13.32 -15.77 9.70
N LEU A 60 12.26 -15.11 9.27
CA LEU A 60 12.22 -14.37 8.00
C LEU A 60 12.87 -12.98 8.07
N ASN A 61 13.12 -12.43 9.26
CA ASN A 61 13.65 -11.07 9.43
C ASN A 61 12.90 -10.04 8.57
N ILE A 62 11.60 -9.92 8.78
CA ILE A 62 10.70 -9.09 7.97
C ILE A 62 11.08 -7.62 8.10
N VAL A 63 11.38 -6.97 6.98
CA VAL A 63 11.73 -5.54 6.87
C VAL A 63 10.68 -4.83 6.03
N PRO A 64 9.79 -4.02 6.62
CA PRO A 64 8.84 -3.22 5.86
C PRO A 64 9.54 -2.13 5.04
N PHE A 65 8.95 -1.79 3.90
CA PHE A 65 9.52 -0.85 2.94
C PHE A 65 8.43 0.12 2.48
N ALA A 66 8.63 1.41 2.73
CA ALA A 66 7.69 2.45 2.35
C ALA A 66 8.18 3.21 1.12
N VAL A 67 7.29 3.40 0.15
CA VAL A 67 7.54 4.21 -1.04
C VAL A 67 6.45 5.27 -1.14
N SER A 68 6.83 6.53 -1.16
CA SER A 68 5.91 7.66 -1.34
C SER A 68 6.22 8.37 -2.64
N TYR A 69 5.19 8.64 -3.43
CA TYR A 69 5.25 9.40 -4.67
C TYR A 69 4.49 10.71 -4.51
N GLU A 70 5.04 11.81 -5.04
CA GLU A 70 4.30 13.06 -5.15
C GLU A 70 3.12 12.94 -6.13
N TYR A 71 3.33 12.23 -7.25
CA TYR A 71 2.30 11.87 -8.22
C TYR A 71 2.30 10.36 -8.45
N GLU A 72 1.14 9.74 -8.29
CA GLU A 72 0.98 8.30 -8.58
C GLU A 72 0.94 8.07 -10.09
N SER A 73 2.00 7.50 -10.62
CA SER A 73 2.17 7.34 -12.07
C SER A 73 1.11 6.48 -12.76
N CYS A 74 0.44 5.60 -12.02
CA CYS A 74 -0.61 4.72 -12.50
C CYS A 74 -2.01 5.12 -12.00
N ASP A 75 -2.20 6.34 -11.51
CA ASP A 75 -3.45 6.81 -10.91
C ASP A 75 -4.70 6.55 -11.77
N SER A 76 -4.66 6.90 -13.05
CA SER A 76 -5.76 6.66 -14.00
C SER A 76 -6.10 5.18 -14.15
N LEU A 77 -5.07 4.31 -14.24
CA LEU A 77 -5.28 2.87 -14.34
C LEU A 77 -5.87 2.30 -13.04
N LYS A 78 -5.38 2.77 -11.91
CA LYS A 78 -5.87 2.41 -10.58
C LYS A 78 -7.31 2.88 -10.37
N ALA A 79 -7.62 4.14 -10.71
CA ALA A 79 -8.97 4.68 -10.60
C ALA A 79 -9.97 3.89 -11.45
N ARG A 80 -9.61 3.58 -12.72
CA ARG A 80 -10.44 2.74 -13.60
C ARG A 80 -10.67 1.35 -13.02
N GLU A 81 -9.64 0.68 -12.51
CA GLU A 81 -9.76 -0.65 -11.90
C GLU A 81 -10.69 -0.61 -10.69
N LEU A 82 -10.53 0.37 -9.80
CA LEU A 82 -11.38 0.53 -8.62
C LEU A 82 -12.82 0.86 -8.98
N TYR A 83 -13.03 1.71 -9.99
CA TYR A 83 -14.36 2.04 -10.51
C TYR A 83 -15.11 0.80 -11.00
N ILE A 84 -14.44 -0.07 -11.75
CA ILE A 84 -15.02 -1.32 -12.24
C ILE A 84 -15.29 -2.29 -11.08
N LYS A 85 -14.35 -2.43 -10.15
CA LYS A 85 -14.50 -3.30 -8.97
C LYS A 85 -15.69 -2.94 -8.06
N ARG A 86 -16.05 -1.66 -8.00
CA ARG A 86 -17.25 -1.21 -7.26
C ARG A 86 -18.55 -1.68 -7.90
N ARG A 87 -18.54 -2.06 -9.19
CA ARG A 87 -19.72 -2.48 -9.98
C ARG A 87 -19.78 -3.97 -10.29
N GLY A 88 -18.69 -4.68 -10.08
CA GLY A 88 -18.62 -6.12 -10.37
C GLY A 88 -17.21 -6.68 -10.31
N THR A 89 -17.02 -7.81 -10.96
CA THR A 89 -15.72 -8.46 -11.03
C THR A 89 -14.84 -7.74 -12.06
N TYR A 90 -13.63 -7.41 -11.66
CA TYR A 90 -12.60 -6.92 -12.57
C TYR A 90 -11.79 -8.09 -13.11
N GLU A 91 -11.79 -8.25 -14.41
CA GLU A 91 -10.96 -9.24 -15.10
C GLU A 91 -9.85 -8.52 -15.86
N LYS A 92 -8.61 -8.91 -15.60
CA LYS A 92 -7.47 -8.38 -16.33
C LYS A 92 -7.48 -8.84 -17.78
N VAL A 93 -7.27 -7.89 -18.69
CA VAL A 93 -7.10 -8.22 -20.10
C VAL A 93 -5.62 -8.55 -20.41
N PRO A 94 -5.35 -9.39 -21.43
CA PRO A 94 -3.99 -9.70 -21.87
C PRO A 94 -3.18 -8.41 -22.14
N GLY A 95 -1.95 -8.36 -21.62
CA GLY A 95 -1.05 -7.21 -21.77
C GLY A 95 -1.26 -6.05 -20.81
N GLU A 96 -2.26 -6.11 -19.93
CA GLU A 96 -2.53 -5.03 -18.96
C GLU A 96 -1.40 -4.83 -17.97
N ASP A 97 -0.79 -5.90 -17.47
CA ASP A 97 0.36 -5.80 -16.55
C ASP A 97 1.54 -5.12 -17.24
N LEU A 98 1.83 -5.44 -18.50
CA LEU A 98 2.87 -4.77 -19.26
C LEU A 98 2.54 -3.28 -19.47
N ARG A 99 1.30 -2.96 -19.84
CA ARG A 99 0.83 -1.57 -19.96
C ARG A 99 1.01 -0.80 -18.64
N SER A 100 0.67 -1.43 -17.52
CA SER A 100 0.81 -0.83 -16.19
C SER A 100 2.28 -0.58 -15.84
N ILE A 101 3.19 -1.51 -16.17
CA ILE A 101 4.63 -1.35 -15.96
C ILE A 101 5.17 -0.20 -16.82
N VAL A 102 4.84 -0.18 -18.11
CA VAL A 102 5.27 0.88 -19.04
C VAL A 102 4.74 2.24 -18.61
N THR A 103 3.48 2.33 -18.18
CA THR A 103 2.90 3.56 -17.63
C THR A 103 3.64 4.00 -16.38
N GLY A 104 3.87 3.08 -15.45
CA GLY A 104 4.61 3.34 -14.22
C GLY A 104 6.04 3.84 -14.45
N VAL A 105 6.70 3.41 -15.54
CA VAL A 105 8.04 3.89 -15.91
C VAL A 105 7.98 5.27 -16.57
N LYS A 106 7.05 5.49 -17.49
CA LYS A 106 7.03 6.69 -18.36
C LYS A 106 6.39 7.91 -17.72
N GLN A 107 5.38 7.72 -16.87
CA GLN A 107 4.65 8.84 -16.28
C GLN A 107 5.49 9.57 -15.22
N PRO A 108 5.38 10.90 -15.17
CA PRO A 108 6.01 11.70 -14.13
C PRO A 108 5.55 11.25 -12.74
N LYS A 109 6.45 11.33 -11.76
CA LYS A 109 6.20 10.97 -10.36
C LYS A 109 6.45 12.14 -9.41
N GLY A 110 7.01 13.24 -9.93
CA GLY A 110 7.51 14.31 -9.07
C GLY A 110 8.60 13.79 -8.14
N ALA A 111 8.57 14.21 -6.90
CA ALA A 111 9.48 13.72 -5.89
C ALA A 111 9.11 12.28 -5.45
N ILE A 112 10.13 11.48 -5.17
CA ILE A 112 10.01 10.10 -4.69
C ILE A 112 10.75 10.00 -3.37
N HIS A 113 10.12 9.40 -2.37
CA HIS A 113 10.76 9.06 -1.11
C HIS A 113 10.68 7.55 -0.88
N ILE A 114 11.82 6.97 -0.53
CA ILE A 114 11.96 5.55 -0.23
C ILE A 114 12.54 5.42 1.17
N GLN A 115 11.85 4.66 2.02
CA GLN A 115 12.29 4.41 3.39
C GLN A 115 12.29 2.91 3.67
N ILE A 116 13.46 2.39 4.02
CA ILE A 116 13.60 1.06 4.61
C ILE A 116 13.29 1.21 6.10
N CYS A 117 12.24 0.53 6.55
CA CYS A 117 11.85 0.59 7.96
C CYS A 117 12.73 -0.33 8.82
N PRO A 118 12.77 -0.14 10.14
CA PRO A 118 13.39 -1.10 11.03
C PRO A 118 12.76 -2.50 10.87
N PRO A 119 13.52 -3.58 10.96
CA PRO A 119 12.99 -4.94 10.92
C PRO A 119 12.02 -5.19 12.08
N LEU A 120 11.08 -6.11 11.90
CA LEU A 120 10.27 -6.60 13.02
C LEU A 120 11.19 -7.34 13.98
N ARG A 121 11.13 -6.96 15.26
CA ARG A 121 11.98 -7.62 16.27
C ARG A 121 11.34 -8.89 16.79
N PRO A 122 12.15 -9.90 17.19
CA PRO A 122 11.64 -11.14 17.79
C PRO A 122 10.73 -10.89 18.99
N ASP A 123 11.11 -9.98 19.90
CA ASP A 123 10.34 -9.63 21.10
C ASP A 123 8.97 -9.02 20.78
N GLU A 124 8.83 -8.27 19.67
CA GLU A 124 7.56 -7.75 19.22
C GLU A 124 6.63 -8.85 18.72
N ILE A 125 7.17 -9.82 17.95
CA ILE A 125 6.41 -10.96 17.40
C ILE A 125 6.00 -11.90 18.55
N GLU A 126 6.91 -12.22 19.46
CA GLU A 126 6.66 -13.04 20.64
C GLU A 126 5.62 -12.43 21.56
N GLY A 127 5.68 -11.10 21.79
CA GLY A 127 4.67 -10.38 22.56
C GLY A 127 3.27 -10.49 21.95
N LEU A 128 3.16 -10.49 20.64
CA LEU A 128 1.89 -10.69 19.92
C LEU A 128 1.45 -12.17 19.97
N ALA A 129 2.39 -13.12 20.00
CA ALA A 129 2.09 -14.55 20.09
C ALA A 129 1.60 -14.98 21.48
N ALA A 130 1.88 -14.21 22.53
CA ALA A 130 1.38 -14.43 23.87
C ALA A 130 -0.14 -14.14 24.02
N GLY A 131 -0.79 -13.62 22.96
CA GLY A 131 -2.24 -13.36 22.91
C GLY A 131 -3.08 -14.65 22.85
N GLU A 132 -4.41 -14.46 22.89
CA GLU A 132 -5.37 -15.56 23.08
C GLU A 132 -5.50 -16.48 21.84
N SER A 133 -5.13 -16.04 20.63
CA SER A 133 -5.25 -16.86 19.42
C SER A 133 -4.18 -16.57 18.36
N GLY A 134 -3.88 -17.59 17.54
CA GLY A 134 -2.97 -17.43 16.39
C GLY A 134 -3.47 -16.38 15.35
N ASN A 135 -4.77 -16.17 15.25
CA ASN A 135 -5.32 -15.14 14.38
C ASN A 135 -5.08 -13.73 14.95
N ASP A 136 -5.03 -13.57 16.26
CA ASP A 136 -4.71 -12.28 16.90
C ASP A 136 -3.25 -11.90 16.68
N MET A 137 -2.33 -12.87 16.76
CA MET A 137 -0.94 -12.68 16.40
C MET A 137 -0.79 -12.23 14.94
N ILE A 138 -1.45 -12.92 14.00
CA ILE A 138 -1.41 -12.57 12.56
C ILE A 138 -1.90 -11.14 12.33
N ARG A 139 -3.01 -10.76 12.97
CA ARG A 139 -3.57 -9.40 12.92
C ARG A 139 -2.62 -8.39 13.52
N GLY A 140 -2.02 -8.72 14.66
CA GLY A 140 -1.05 -7.88 15.34
C GLY A 140 0.21 -7.63 14.51
N VAL A 141 0.76 -8.68 13.86
CA VAL A 141 1.92 -8.55 12.97
C VAL A 141 1.58 -7.73 11.73
N ALA A 142 0.42 -7.94 11.10
CA ALA A 142 -0.03 -7.12 9.98
C ALA A 142 -0.14 -5.63 10.39
N SER A 143 -0.74 -5.35 11.54
CA SER A 143 -0.86 -4.00 12.10
C SER A 143 0.50 -3.38 12.43
N LEU A 144 1.46 -4.17 12.91
CA LEU A 144 2.82 -3.71 13.19
C LEU A 144 3.56 -3.29 11.91
N ILE A 145 3.39 -4.06 10.82
CA ILE A 145 3.92 -3.73 9.49
C ILE A 145 3.31 -2.41 9.02
N ASP A 146 1.97 -2.29 9.07
CA ASP A 146 1.23 -1.09 8.64
C ASP A 146 1.71 0.15 9.41
N ARG A 147 1.81 0.09 10.72
CA ARG A 147 2.29 1.20 11.55
C ARG A 147 3.69 1.68 11.16
N ARG A 148 4.61 0.77 10.83
CA ARG A 148 5.95 1.12 10.38
C ARG A 148 5.93 1.81 9.02
N ILE A 149 5.12 1.31 8.09
CA ILE A 149 4.97 1.90 6.76
C ILE A 149 4.34 3.29 6.87
N TYR A 150 3.26 3.44 7.64
CA TYR A 150 2.57 4.73 7.81
C TYR A 150 3.46 5.77 8.50
N ALA A 151 4.24 5.37 9.51
CA ALA A 151 5.21 6.25 10.14
C ALA A 151 6.30 6.72 9.17
N ALA A 152 6.71 5.84 8.25
CA ALA A 152 7.76 6.09 7.28
C ALA A 152 7.30 6.88 6.05
N TYR A 153 6.00 7.12 5.86
CA TYR A 153 5.52 7.94 4.75
C TYR A 153 6.11 9.34 4.78
N ARG A 154 6.61 9.78 3.64
CA ARG A 154 6.74 11.19 3.33
C ARG A 154 5.47 11.63 2.60
N LEU A 155 4.70 12.50 3.23
CA LEU A 155 3.54 13.12 2.62
C LEU A 155 3.97 14.33 1.79
N PHE A 156 3.38 14.47 0.62
CA PHE A 156 3.62 15.57 -0.31
C PHE A 156 2.41 16.52 -0.33
N PRO A 157 2.55 17.75 -0.84
CA PRO A 157 1.43 18.68 -0.98
C PRO A 157 0.20 18.05 -1.64
N THR A 158 0.39 17.19 -2.66
CA THR A 158 -0.69 16.46 -3.35
C THR A 158 -1.53 15.61 -2.41
N ASN A 159 -0.90 14.98 -1.40
CA ASN A 159 -1.61 14.18 -0.41
C ASN A 159 -2.48 15.05 0.51
N TYR A 160 -1.94 16.18 0.98
CA TYR A 160 -2.66 17.10 1.85
C TYR A 160 -3.82 17.80 1.11
N MET A 161 -3.60 18.24 -0.14
CA MET A 161 -4.66 18.79 -0.99
C MET A 161 -5.82 17.79 -1.18
N ALA A 162 -5.49 16.53 -1.48
CA ALA A 162 -6.50 15.49 -1.64
C ALA A 162 -7.25 15.20 -0.33
N TYR A 163 -6.55 15.18 0.79
CA TYR A 163 -7.16 14.97 2.11
C TYR A 163 -8.12 16.11 2.47
N ASP A 164 -7.73 17.37 2.26
CA ASP A 164 -8.59 18.53 2.50
C ASP A 164 -9.80 18.53 1.57
N MET A 165 -9.63 18.16 0.30
CA MET A 165 -10.76 18.00 -0.64
C MET A 165 -11.74 16.92 -0.14
N ARG A 166 -11.24 15.82 0.41
CA ARG A 166 -12.07 14.70 0.87
C ARG A 166 -12.77 14.96 2.19
N SER A 167 -12.10 15.66 3.10
CA SER A 167 -12.64 16.02 4.42
C SER A 167 -13.61 17.21 4.38
N GLY A 168 -13.56 18.01 3.32
CA GLY A 168 -14.33 19.25 3.18
C GLY A 168 -13.82 20.40 4.04
N VAL A 169 -12.60 20.26 4.61
CA VAL A 169 -11.93 21.29 5.40
C VAL A 169 -10.58 21.64 4.77
N ASN A 170 -10.12 22.86 4.95
CA ASN A 170 -8.82 23.32 4.45
C ASN A 170 -7.81 23.36 5.62
N ALA A 171 -7.59 22.19 6.25
CA ALA A 171 -6.75 22.09 7.44
C ALA A 171 -5.27 22.36 7.15
N TYR A 172 -4.83 22.09 5.94
CA TYR A 172 -3.42 22.15 5.53
C TYR A 172 -3.11 23.27 4.53
N GLU A 173 -4.13 24.01 4.05
CA GLU A 173 -3.95 25.16 3.16
C GLU A 173 -3.23 26.29 3.90
N GLY A 174 -2.22 26.88 3.28
CA GLY A 174 -1.37 27.91 3.87
C GLY A 174 -0.16 27.37 4.65
N GLU A 175 -0.18 26.09 5.04
CA GLU A 175 0.94 25.42 5.71
C GLU A 175 1.68 24.43 4.79
N GLN A 176 0.92 23.51 4.17
CA GLN A 176 1.49 22.44 3.33
C GLN A 176 1.37 22.71 1.84
N TYR A 177 0.43 23.56 1.44
CA TYR A 177 0.21 23.97 0.04
C TYR A 177 -0.49 25.32 -0.02
N GLY A 178 -0.39 25.98 -1.20
CA GLY A 178 -1.11 27.23 -1.48
C GLY A 178 -2.28 27.05 -2.46
N PRO A 179 -3.16 28.09 -2.60
CA PRO A 179 -4.32 28.05 -3.50
C PRO A 179 -3.96 27.70 -4.94
N GLN A 180 -2.89 28.27 -5.48
CA GLN A 180 -2.45 27.99 -6.86
C GLN A 180 -2.07 26.52 -7.05
N GLN A 181 -1.35 25.93 -6.10
CA GLN A 181 -0.98 24.50 -6.16
C GLN A 181 -2.22 23.61 -6.14
N ARG A 182 -3.24 24.00 -5.36
CA ARG A 182 -4.53 23.30 -5.33
C ARG A 182 -5.23 23.35 -6.68
N GLU A 183 -5.29 24.51 -7.32
CA GLU A 183 -5.89 24.66 -8.64
C GLU A 183 -5.18 23.80 -9.70
N GLU A 184 -3.84 23.82 -9.70
CA GLU A 184 -3.00 23.02 -10.58
C GLU A 184 -3.23 21.51 -10.34
N PHE A 185 -3.31 21.09 -9.08
CA PHE A 185 -3.57 19.68 -8.73
C PHE A 185 -4.97 19.22 -9.14
N VAL A 186 -6.00 20.05 -8.93
CA VAL A 186 -7.37 19.75 -9.39
C VAL A 186 -7.41 19.64 -10.92
N ALA A 187 -6.75 20.55 -11.63
CA ALA A 187 -6.65 20.49 -13.09
C ALA A 187 -5.91 19.22 -13.56
N TYR A 188 -4.82 18.84 -12.87
CA TYR A 188 -4.12 17.59 -13.10
C TYR A 188 -5.05 16.38 -12.94
N LEU A 189 -5.77 16.26 -11.81
CA LEU A 189 -6.69 15.14 -11.57
C LEU A 189 -7.80 15.07 -12.63
N LYS A 190 -8.39 16.20 -12.99
CA LYS A 190 -9.40 16.28 -14.06
C LYS A 190 -8.83 15.82 -15.41
N GLY A 191 -7.61 16.22 -15.74
CA GLY A 191 -6.93 15.76 -16.95
C GLY A 191 -6.65 14.24 -16.94
N ARG A 192 -6.38 13.68 -15.77
CA ARG A 192 -6.14 12.23 -15.60
C ARG A 192 -7.41 11.40 -15.72
N VAL A 193 -8.56 11.97 -15.36
CA VAL A 193 -9.89 11.34 -15.45
C VAL A 193 -10.47 11.47 -16.87
N ALA A 194 -10.17 12.58 -17.55
CA ALA A 194 -10.70 12.87 -18.89
C ALA A 194 -10.26 11.78 -19.90
N GLY A 195 -11.10 11.00 -20.42
CA GLY A 195 -10.79 9.89 -21.33
C GLY A 195 -10.81 8.51 -20.67
N LEU A 196 -11.21 8.43 -19.42
CA LEU A 196 -11.61 7.18 -18.80
C LEU A 196 -13.09 6.93 -19.04
N ASP A 197 -13.43 5.67 -19.37
CA ASP A 197 -14.83 5.25 -19.48
C ASP A 197 -15.46 5.18 -18.09
N GLY A 198 -16.57 5.88 -17.86
CA GLY A 198 -17.32 5.85 -16.61
C GLY A 198 -17.83 7.21 -16.18
N ASP A 199 -18.41 7.26 -15.00
CA ASP A 199 -18.83 8.49 -14.35
C ASP A 199 -17.61 9.30 -13.92
N ALA A 200 -17.48 10.52 -14.49
CA ALA A 200 -16.31 11.37 -14.29
C ALA A 200 -16.16 11.85 -12.85
N ASP A 201 -17.26 12.14 -12.18
CA ASP A 201 -17.25 12.64 -10.79
C ASP A 201 -16.83 11.50 -9.84
N GLU A 202 -17.36 10.29 -10.05
CA GLU A 202 -16.95 9.15 -9.24
C GLU A 202 -15.49 8.74 -9.49
N LEU A 203 -15.03 8.76 -10.73
CA LEU A 203 -13.62 8.51 -11.07
C LEU A 203 -12.70 9.55 -10.44
N PHE A 204 -13.12 10.82 -10.43
CA PHE A 204 -12.41 11.89 -9.76
C PHE A 204 -12.32 11.65 -8.24
N ASP A 205 -13.44 11.30 -7.61
CA ASP A 205 -13.49 10.97 -6.18
C ASP A 205 -12.58 9.79 -5.82
N ILE A 206 -12.59 8.73 -6.64
CA ILE A 206 -11.68 7.59 -6.46
C ILE A 206 -10.22 8.05 -6.55
N MET A 207 -9.91 8.94 -7.48
CA MET A 207 -8.55 9.45 -7.65
C MET A 207 -8.13 10.32 -6.46
N VAL A 208 -9.03 11.16 -5.94
CA VAL A 208 -8.80 11.92 -4.70
C VAL A 208 -8.53 10.97 -3.53
N ASP A 209 -9.28 9.86 -3.39
CA ASP A 209 -9.06 8.87 -2.33
C ASP A 209 -7.64 8.25 -2.40
N ILE A 210 -7.13 7.95 -3.60
CA ILE A 210 -5.77 7.41 -3.79
C ILE A 210 -4.70 8.31 -3.17
N TYR A 211 -4.83 9.63 -3.34
CA TYR A 211 -3.89 10.60 -2.79
C TYR A 211 -4.17 10.95 -1.33
N ALA A 212 -5.41 10.87 -0.86
CA ALA A 212 -5.81 11.25 0.49
C ALA A 212 -5.51 10.16 1.54
N ASN A 213 -5.63 8.88 1.18
CA ASN A 213 -5.50 7.77 2.11
C ASN A 213 -4.14 7.71 2.84
N PRO A 214 -2.98 8.06 2.24
CA PRO A 214 -1.72 8.11 2.99
C PRO A 214 -1.74 9.09 4.17
N VAL A 215 -2.43 10.25 4.06
CA VAL A 215 -2.61 11.19 5.18
C VAL A 215 -3.47 10.57 6.26
N LYS A 216 -4.61 9.99 5.88
CA LYS A 216 -5.52 9.29 6.80
C LYS A 216 -4.81 8.18 7.57
N ASN A 217 -4.00 7.38 6.88
CA ASN A 217 -3.23 6.30 7.51
C ASN A 217 -2.20 6.85 8.49
N LYS A 218 -1.47 7.90 8.12
CA LYS A 218 -0.49 8.52 9.03
C LYS A 218 -1.15 9.13 10.26
N LEU A 219 -2.30 9.78 10.11
CA LEU A 219 -3.08 10.32 11.23
C LEU A 219 -3.64 9.23 12.15
N SER A 220 -3.84 8.00 11.68
CA SER A 220 -4.30 6.88 12.51
C SER A 220 -3.28 6.37 13.52
N LEU A 221 -2.07 6.88 13.47
CA LEU A 221 -1.00 6.53 14.42
C LEU A 221 -1.10 7.26 15.77
N GLY A 222 -1.98 8.27 15.85
CA GLY A 222 -2.24 9.09 17.04
C GLY A 222 -1.53 10.40 17.04
#